data_38a389b65c5793ca3a6dcea282343e59
#
_entry.id   38a389b65c5793ca3a6dcea282343e59
#
_cell.length_a   1.000
_cell.length_b   1.000
_cell.length_c   1.000
_cell.angle_alpha   90.00
_cell.angle_beta   90.00
_cell.angle_gamma   90.00
#
_symmetry.space_group_name_H-M   'P 1'
#
loop_
_entity.id
_entity.type
_entity.pdbx_description
1 polymer ?
#
loop_
_entity_poly.entity_id
_entity_poly.type
_entity_poly.pdbx_seq_one_letter_code
_entity_poly.pdbx_strand_id
1 'polypeptide(L)'
;MFLPIIIALIVFLLAIIIKNIRIVPQSQAFIIERLGGYLTTWGVGIHVKVPLIDRIANKVSLKERVLDFQPQPVITKDNVTMMIDTVIYFQITDPKLYTYGVENPMNAIENLSATTLRNIIGELELDGTLTSRDVINTRMRSILDEATDPWGIKVNRVEVKNIIPPETIQEAMEKQMRAERERRESILIAEGQKQSAILVAEGKKAAMILEAEAEKEAAIRKAEGEAQAILALQTATAEGLERIKAVQPDEGLIRLRSLEALEKVADGQSTKLIIPSDLQGLAGIVTTASELLKK
;
A
#
# COMPACT_ATOMS: atom_id res chain seq x y z
N MET A 1 -14.84 -61.02 68.02
CA MET A 1 -15.81 -59.91 68.01
C MET A 1 -15.19 -58.54 67.62
N PHE A 2 -13.91 -58.33 67.86
CA PHE A 2 -13.27 -57.02 67.55
C PHE A 2 -12.87 -56.84 66.08
N LEU A 3 -12.60 -57.93 65.31
CA LEU A 3 -12.13 -57.87 63.93
C LEU A 3 -13.08 -57.08 62.96
N PRO A 4 -14.42 -57.30 62.95
CA PRO A 4 -15.32 -56.57 62.08
C PRO A 4 -15.42 -55.06 62.45
N ILE A 5 -15.24 -54.72 63.72
CA ILE A 5 -15.27 -53.29 64.18
C ILE A 5 -13.99 -52.59 63.67
N ILE A 6 -12.84 -53.23 63.72
CA ILE A 6 -11.58 -52.68 63.19
C ILE A 6 -11.65 -52.49 61.69
N ILE A 7 -12.19 -53.44 60.93
CA ILE A 7 -12.40 -53.35 59.49
C ILE A 7 -13.34 -52.15 59.16
N ALA A 8 -14.47 -52.02 59.87
CA ALA A 8 -15.40 -50.92 59.69
C ALA A 8 -14.76 -49.55 59.97
N LEU A 9 -13.91 -49.45 61.01
CA LEU A 9 -13.18 -48.23 61.34
C LEU A 9 -12.15 -47.87 60.21
N ILE A 10 -11.42 -48.85 59.70
CA ILE A 10 -10.45 -48.67 58.61
C ILE A 10 -11.19 -48.17 57.34
N VAL A 11 -12.30 -48.83 56.97
CA VAL A 11 -13.10 -48.43 55.81
C VAL A 11 -13.67 -47.00 55.99
N PHE A 12 -14.12 -46.68 57.19
CA PHE A 12 -14.61 -45.34 57.50
C PHE A 12 -13.50 -44.28 57.40
N LEU A 13 -12.32 -44.51 57.92
CA LEU A 13 -11.15 -43.65 57.81
C LEU A 13 -10.74 -43.46 56.35
N LEU A 14 -10.69 -44.56 55.57
CA LEU A 14 -10.35 -44.56 54.17
C LEU A 14 -11.38 -43.77 53.37
N ALA A 15 -12.67 -43.90 53.64
CA ALA A 15 -13.74 -43.12 53.03
C ALA A 15 -13.62 -41.60 53.33
N ILE A 16 -13.22 -41.26 54.56
CA ILE A 16 -12.92 -39.83 54.90
C ILE A 16 -11.75 -39.30 54.08
N ILE A 17 -10.66 -40.07 53.96
CA ILE A 17 -9.49 -39.64 53.21
C ILE A 17 -9.86 -39.41 51.73
N ILE A 18 -10.55 -40.36 51.10
CA ILE A 18 -10.96 -40.32 49.70
C ILE A 18 -11.86 -39.09 49.44
N LYS A 19 -12.81 -38.81 50.35
CA LYS A 19 -13.74 -37.66 50.24
C LYS A 19 -13.02 -36.31 50.33
N ASN A 20 -11.86 -36.26 50.96
CA ASN A 20 -11.08 -35.02 51.14
C ASN A 20 -9.96 -34.84 50.11
N ILE A 21 -9.79 -35.76 49.17
CA ILE A 21 -8.91 -35.57 48.00
C ILE A 21 -9.57 -34.56 47.10
N ARG A 22 -8.81 -33.51 46.71
CA ARG A 22 -9.18 -32.51 45.73
C ARG A 22 -8.16 -32.41 44.63
N ILE A 23 -8.65 -32.35 43.40
CA ILE A 23 -7.84 -32.15 42.22
C ILE A 23 -7.95 -30.69 41.81
N VAL A 24 -6.83 -30.00 41.74
CA VAL A 24 -6.74 -28.64 41.23
C VAL A 24 -6.46 -28.70 39.74
N PRO A 25 -7.39 -28.19 38.87
CA PRO A 25 -7.20 -28.17 37.43
C PRO A 25 -6.07 -27.22 37.03
N GLN A 26 -5.59 -27.41 35.83
CA GLN A 26 -4.59 -26.50 35.25
C GLN A 26 -5.13 -25.06 35.15
N SER A 27 -4.28 -24.09 35.40
CA SER A 27 -4.60 -22.66 35.45
C SER A 27 -5.61 -22.24 36.53
N GLN A 28 -5.68 -23.03 37.62
CA GLN A 28 -6.41 -22.66 38.82
C GLN A 28 -5.52 -22.76 40.06
N ALA A 29 -5.83 -21.98 41.07
CA ALA A 29 -5.23 -22.08 42.38
C ALA A 29 -6.31 -22.05 43.46
N PHE A 30 -6.19 -22.88 44.50
CA PHE A 30 -7.11 -22.91 45.60
C PHE A 30 -6.44 -22.36 46.85
N ILE A 31 -7.09 -21.41 47.48
CA ILE A 31 -6.64 -20.83 48.76
C ILE A 31 -7.20 -21.64 49.89
N ILE A 32 -6.31 -22.13 50.76
CA ILE A 32 -6.68 -22.97 51.91
C ILE A 32 -6.50 -22.19 53.19
N GLU A 33 -7.57 -22.12 53.93
CA GLU A 33 -7.62 -21.60 55.32
C GLU A 33 -7.66 -22.74 56.28
N ARG A 34 -6.93 -22.58 57.39
CA ARG A 34 -6.99 -23.45 58.57
C ARG A 34 -7.42 -22.63 59.77
N LEU A 35 -8.62 -22.96 60.33
CA LEU A 35 -9.19 -22.27 61.50
C LEU A 35 -9.27 -20.74 61.30
N GLY A 36 -9.58 -20.30 60.08
CA GLY A 36 -9.70 -18.88 59.73
C GLY A 36 -8.41 -18.16 59.32
N GLY A 37 -7.23 -18.80 59.43
CA GLY A 37 -5.98 -18.26 58.97
C GLY A 37 -5.54 -18.86 57.63
N TYR A 38 -4.84 -18.06 56.79
CA TYR A 38 -4.23 -18.56 55.54
C TYR A 38 -3.19 -19.65 55.87
N LEU A 39 -3.32 -20.81 55.28
CA LEU A 39 -2.36 -21.90 55.40
C LEU A 39 -1.41 -21.98 54.19
N THR A 40 -1.97 -22.17 53.00
CA THR A 40 -1.22 -22.38 51.77
C THR A 40 -2.10 -22.15 50.53
N THR A 41 -1.45 -21.93 49.39
CA THR A 41 -2.07 -21.93 48.06
C THR A 41 -1.78 -23.24 47.35
N TRP A 42 -2.82 -23.98 46.98
CA TRP A 42 -2.66 -25.19 46.20
C TRP A 42 -2.56 -24.88 44.72
N GLY A 43 -1.46 -25.28 44.14
CA GLY A 43 -1.25 -25.29 42.68
C GLY A 43 -1.88 -26.51 42.02
N VAL A 44 -1.61 -26.71 40.76
CA VAL A 44 -2.10 -27.83 39.94
C VAL A 44 -1.68 -29.18 40.55
N GLY A 45 -2.61 -30.12 40.58
CA GLY A 45 -2.35 -31.49 41.06
C GLY A 45 -3.34 -32.00 42.06
N ILE A 46 -2.98 -33.11 42.74
CA ILE A 46 -3.80 -33.77 43.73
C ILE A 46 -3.37 -33.27 45.11
N HIS A 47 -4.32 -32.80 45.88
CA HIS A 47 -4.12 -32.32 47.25
C HIS A 47 -5.13 -32.99 48.21
N VAL A 48 -4.73 -33.11 49.45
CA VAL A 48 -5.58 -33.70 50.50
C VAL A 48 -5.88 -32.62 51.55
N LYS A 49 -7.14 -32.42 51.82
CA LYS A 49 -7.66 -31.49 52.81
C LYS A 49 -7.85 -32.20 54.13
N VAL A 50 -7.45 -31.59 55.26
CA VAL A 50 -7.77 -32.08 56.57
C VAL A 50 -9.27 -31.82 56.87
N PRO A 51 -10.09 -32.87 57.10
CA PRO A 51 -11.50 -32.68 57.38
C PRO A 51 -11.70 -31.85 58.63
N LEU A 52 -12.76 -31.02 58.65
CA LEU A 52 -13.19 -30.13 59.75
C LEU A 52 -12.28 -28.90 59.98
N ILE A 53 -10.98 -28.99 59.76
CA ILE A 53 -10.00 -27.95 60.09
C ILE A 53 -9.69 -27.09 58.87
N ASP A 54 -9.52 -27.70 57.68
CA ASP A 54 -9.16 -26.98 56.45
C ASP A 54 -10.39 -26.63 55.63
N ARG A 55 -10.43 -25.37 55.19
CA ARG A 55 -11.48 -24.81 54.32
C ARG A 55 -10.86 -24.28 53.02
N ILE A 56 -11.50 -24.50 51.89
CA ILE A 56 -11.19 -23.81 50.66
C ILE A 56 -11.87 -22.43 50.73
N ALA A 57 -11.08 -21.39 50.89
CA ALA A 57 -11.56 -20.00 50.98
C ALA A 57 -11.97 -19.48 49.62
N ASN A 58 -11.09 -19.66 48.62
CA ASN A 58 -11.35 -19.17 47.27
C ASN A 58 -10.74 -20.12 46.22
N LYS A 59 -11.35 -20.13 45.02
CA LYS A 59 -10.87 -20.81 43.82
C LYS A 59 -10.59 -19.78 42.78
N VAL A 60 -9.33 -19.52 42.51
CA VAL A 60 -8.88 -18.44 41.67
C VAL A 60 -8.46 -18.99 40.31
N SER A 61 -8.96 -18.40 39.22
CA SER A 61 -8.51 -18.70 37.87
C SER A 61 -7.28 -17.84 37.53
N LEU A 62 -6.21 -18.46 37.12
CA LEU A 62 -4.98 -17.80 36.68
C LEU A 62 -4.96 -17.45 35.18
N LYS A 63 -6.07 -17.74 34.49
CA LYS A 63 -6.22 -17.38 33.09
C LYS A 63 -6.43 -15.87 32.96
N GLU A 64 -6.01 -15.32 31.86
CA GLU A 64 -6.37 -13.96 31.49
C GLU A 64 -7.89 -13.80 31.44
N ARG A 65 -8.37 -12.72 32.01
CA ARG A 65 -9.79 -12.33 32.06
C ARG A 65 -9.96 -10.97 31.43
N VAL A 66 -11.15 -10.75 30.90
CA VAL A 66 -11.55 -9.49 30.29
C VAL A 66 -12.65 -8.87 31.12
N LEU A 67 -12.50 -7.59 31.47
CA LEU A 67 -13.52 -6.76 32.06
C LEU A 67 -13.94 -5.70 31.06
N ASP A 68 -15.21 -5.70 30.70
CA ASP A 68 -15.82 -4.69 29.81
C ASP A 68 -16.66 -3.77 30.70
N PHE A 69 -16.28 -2.51 30.78
CA PHE A 69 -16.95 -1.51 31.60
C PHE A 69 -17.93 -0.71 30.77
N GLN A 70 -19.04 -0.34 31.41
CA GLN A 70 -20.04 0.51 30.79
C GLN A 70 -19.48 1.90 30.48
N PRO A 71 -20.02 2.59 29.44
CA PRO A 71 -19.60 3.95 29.09
C PRO A 71 -19.70 4.90 30.28
N GLN A 72 -18.62 5.61 30.55
CA GLN A 72 -18.51 6.54 31.65
C GLN A 72 -18.41 7.97 31.17
N PRO A 73 -19.09 8.93 31.82
CA PRO A 73 -18.97 10.34 31.45
C PRO A 73 -17.62 10.89 31.92
N VAL A 74 -16.90 11.49 31.00
CA VAL A 74 -15.63 12.18 31.23
C VAL A 74 -15.66 13.56 30.60
N ILE A 75 -14.88 14.50 31.14
CA ILE A 75 -14.81 15.87 30.66
C ILE A 75 -13.39 16.13 30.20
N THR A 76 -13.24 16.62 28.98
CA THR A 76 -11.95 16.99 28.39
C THR A 76 -11.46 18.36 28.90
N LYS A 77 -10.22 18.69 28.62
CA LYS A 77 -9.60 19.97 28.98
C LYS A 77 -10.35 21.18 28.38
N ASP A 78 -10.92 21.04 27.18
CA ASP A 78 -11.75 22.02 26.49
C ASP A 78 -13.24 21.98 26.90
N ASN A 79 -13.53 21.35 28.05
CA ASN A 79 -14.84 21.30 28.71
C ASN A 79 -15.94 20.59 27.89
N VAL A 80 -15.59 19.61 27.08
CA VAL A 80 -16.54 18.77 26.36
C VAL A 80 -16.80 17.49 27.18
N THR A 81 -18.06 17.21 27.49
CA THR A 81 -18.47 15.95 28.14
C THR A 81 -18.65 14.86 27.09
N MET A 82 -17.98 13.74 27.25
CA MET A 82 -18.10 12.59 26.34
C MET A 82 -18.28 11.29 27.13
N MET A 83 -18.79 10.27 26.45
CA MET A 83 -18.95 8.93 27.01
C MET A 83 -17.85 8.04 26.46
N ILE A 84 -17.11 7.41 27.37
CA ILE A 84 -16.00 6.52 27.01
C ILE A 84 -16.16 5.19 27.71
N ASP A 85 -16.10 4.10 26.95
CA ASP A 85 -16.04 2.73 27.46
C ASP A 85 -14.64 2.16 27.30
N THR A 86 -14.25 1.34 28.28
CA THR A 86 -12.93 0.74 28.36
C THR A 86 -13.02 -0.76 28.61
N VAL A 87 -12.06 -1.49 28.06
CA VAL A 87 -11.88 -2.92 28.25
C VAL A 87 -10.51 -3.17 28.87
N ILE A 88 -10.48 -3.92 29.95
CA ILE A 88 -9.26 -4.26 30.67
C ILE A 88 -9.00 -5.76 30.58
N TYR A 89 -7.80 -6.11 30.14
CA TYR A 89 -7.28 -7.47 30.12
C TYR A 89 -6.31 -7.64 31.29
N PHE A 90 -6.63 -8.57 32.18
CA PHE A 90 -5.84 -8.79 33.38
C PHE A 90 -5.74 -10.28 33.70
N GLN A 91 -4.72 -10.63 34.46
CA GLN A 91 -4.55 -11.97 35.02
C GLN A 91 -4.17 -11.89 36.48
N ILE A 92 -4.53 -12.93 37.24
CA ILE A 92 -4.17 -13.02 38.65
C ILE A 92 -2.82 -13.71 38.75
N THR A 93 -1.82 -12.98 39.28
CA THR A 93 -0.44 -13.46 39.47
C THR A 93 -0.26 -14.07 40.86
N ASP A 94 -0.82 -13.43 41.89
CA ASP A 94 -0.80 -13.95 43.26
C ASP A 94 -2.21 -14.18 43.80
N PRO A 95 -2.66 -15.46 43.87
CA PRO A 95 -3.97 -15.81 44.36
C PRO A 95 -4.21 -15.44 45.84
N LYS A 96 -3.14 -15.38 46.68
CA LYS A 96 -3.24 -15.00 48.06
C LYS A 96 -3.55 -13.50 48.21
N LEU A 97 -2.76 -12.65 47.51
CA LEU A 97 -3.00 -11.20 47.52
C LEU A 97 -4.37 -10.86 46.90
N TYR A 98 -4.76 -11.59 45.84
CA TYR A 98 -6.10 -11.42 45.24
C TYR A 98 -7.24 -11.71 46.22
N THR A 99 -7.07 -12.70 47.09
CA THR A 99 -8.14 -13.12 48.03
C THR A 99 -8.21 -12.25 49.27
N TYR A 100 -7.07 -11.75 49.76
CA TYR A 100 -6.98 -11.03 51.02
C TYR A 100 -6.56 -9.57 50.91
N GLY A 101 -6.03 -9.13 49.74
CA GLY A 101 -5.53 -7.77 49.58
C GLY A 101 -6.62 -6.72 49.44
N VAL A 102 -7.77 -7.08 48.87
CA VAL A 102 -8.89 -6.17 48.67
C VAL A 102 -10.19 -6.94 48.76
N GLU A 103 -11.23 -6.34 49.34
CA GLU A 103 -12.54 -7.00 49.59
C GLU A 103 -13.25 -7.35 48.25
N ASN A 104 -13.26 -6.43 47.30
CA ASN A 104 -13.88 -6.65 46.00
C ASN A 104 -12.96 -6.16 44.88
N PRO A 105 -12.05 -7.02 44.35
CA PRO A 105 -11.07 -6.65 43.35
C PRO A 105 -11.70 -6.07 42.09
N MET A 106 -12.83 -6.60 41.63
CA MET A 106 -13.48 -6.17 40.40
C MET A 106 -14.00 -4.74 40.50
N ASN A 107 -14.74 -4.42 41.57
CA ASN A 107 -15.24 -3.07 41.83
C ASN A 107 -14.09 -2.08 42.07
N ALA A 108 -13.00 -2.54 42.69
CA ALA A 108 -11.83 -1.70 42.93
C ALA A 108 -11.16 -1.31 41.59
N ILE A 109 -10.97 -2.27 40.66
CA ILE A 109 -10.44 -2.01 39.33
C ILE A 109 -11.37 -1.09 38.54
N GLU A 110 -12.69 -1.29 38.61
CA GLU A 110 -13.68 -0.45 37.92
C GLU A 110 -13.57 1.01 38.37
N ASN A 111 -13.62 1.27 39.65
CA ASN A 111 -13.51 2.62 40.20
C ASN A 111 -12.16 3.27 39.93
N LEU A 112 -11.08 2.48 40.04
CA LEU A 112 -9.72 2.95 39.70
C LEU A 112 -9.61 3.30 38.22
N SER A 113 -10.15 2.46 37.36
CA SER A 113 -10.19 2.70 35.90
C SER A 113 -10.96 3.98 35.58
N ALA A 114 -12.14 4.15 36.17
CA ALA A 114 -12.98 5.33 35.99
C ALA A 114 -12.27 6.63 36.38
N THR A 115 -11.63 6.62 37.58
CA THR A 115 -10.89 7.80 38.05
C THR A 115 -9.65 8.08 37.27
N THR A 116 -8.91 7.06 36.89
CA THR A 116 -7.70 7.19 36.03
C THR A 116 -8.05 7.71 34.67
N LEU A 117 -9.10 7.15 34.03
CA LEU A 117 -9.59 7.62 32.73
C LEU A 117 -9.97 9.09 32.78
N ARG A 118 -10.74 9.50 33.82
CA ARG A 118 -11.15 10.90 34.00
C ARG A 118 -9.95 11.84 34.14
N ASN A 119 -8.92 11.44 34.85
CA ASN A 119 -7.72 12.23 35.03
C ASN A 119 -6.97 12.40 33.69
N ILE A 120 -6.75 11.30 32.97
CA ILE A 120 -6.01 11.32 31.68
C ILE A 120 -6.78 12.14 30.64
N ILE A 121 -8.10 11.96 30.53
CA ILE A 121 -8.92 12.69 29.55
C ILE A 121 -9.03 14.18 29.94
N GLY A 122 -9.07 14.52 31.23
CA GLY A 122 -9.07 15.91 31.68
C GLY A 122 -7.82 16.71 31.32
N GLU A 123 -6.72 16.05 30.99
CA GLU A 123 -5.49 16.68 30.47
C GLU A 123 -5.50 16.87 28.95
N LEU A 124 -6.37 16.18 28.22
CA LEU A 124 -6.44 16.15 26.77
C LEU A 124 -7.59 17.01 26.24
N GLU A 125 -7.36 17.62 25.08
CA GLU A 125 -8.42 18.26 24.29
C GLU A 125 -9.22 17.19 23.51
N LEU A 126 -10.40 17.54 23.02
CA LEU A 126 -11.28 16.62 22.29
C LEU A 126 -10.58 15.92 21.12
N ASP A 127 -9.93 16.70 20.27
CA ASP A 127 -9.22 16.15 19.10
C ASP A 127 -8.06 15.24 19.50
N GLY A 128 -7.34 15.61 20.56
CA GLY A 128 -6.29 14.79 21.17
C GLY A 128 -6.82 13.47 21.71
N THR A 129 -7.98 13.49 22.35
CA THR A 129 -8.63 12.28 22.90
C THR A 129 -9.05 11.32 21.80
N LEU A 130 -9.55 11.82 20.68
CA LEU A 130 -10.00 10.99 19.55
C LEU A 130 -8.81 10.38 18.78
N THR A 131 -7.68 11.08 18.72
CA THR A 131 -6.52 10.68 17.89
C THR A 131 -5.45 9.92 18.69
N SER A 132 -5.37 10.11 20.00
CA SER A 132 -4.27 9.59 20.83
C SER A 132 -4.66 8.38 21.69
N ARG A 133 -5.49 7.48 21.17
CA ARG A 133 -5.95 6.28 21.90
C ARG A 133 -4.80 5.45 22.47
N ASP A 134 -3.73 5.27 21.71
CA ASP A 134 -2.56 4.48 22.12
C ASP A 134 -1.85 5.07 23.34
N VAL A 135 -1.80 6.41 23.43
CA VAL A 135 -1.22 7.12 24.57
C VAL A 135 -2.10 6.93 25.81
N ILE A 136 -3.41 7.06 25.64
CA ILE A 136 -4.38 6.83 26.72
C ILE A 136 -4.30 5.39 27.23
N ASN A 137 -4.33 4.41 26.33
CA ASN A 137 -4.22 3.00 26.65
C ASN A 137 -2.94 2.67 27.44
N THR A 138 -1.81 3.21 26.99
CA THR A 138 -0.50 2.99 27.62
C THR A 138 -0.43 3.62 28.99
N ARG A 139 -0.88 4.86 29.15
CA ARG A 139 -0.92 5.54 30.46
C ARG A 139 -1.87 4.85 31.43
N MET A 140 -3.07 4.49 30.99
CA MET A 140 -4.01 3.75 31.80
C MET A 140 -3.43 2.41 32.26
N ARG A 141 -2.84 1.64 31.35
CA ARG A 141 -2.23 0.37 31.67
C ARG A 141 -1.14 0.53 32.76
N SER A 142 -0.25 1.51 32.60
CA SER A 142 0.84 1.74 33.54
C SER A 142 0.33 2.06 34.97
N ILE A 143 -0.66 2.97 35.06
CA ILE A 143 -1.20 3.39 36.37
C ILE A 143 -2.01 2.26 37.01
N LEU A 144 -2.81 1.55 36.20
CA LEU A 144 -3.62 0.44 36.70
C LEU A 144 -2.77 -0.74 37.15
N ASP A 145 -1.72 -1.11 36.38
CA ASP A 145 -0.82 -2.21 36.71
C ASP A 145 -0.08 -1.94 38.04
N GLU A 146 0.46 -0.72 38.22
CA GLU A 146 1.09 -0.31 39.45
C GLU A 146 0.15 -0.34 40.66
N ALA A 147 -1.07 0.15 40.47
CA ALA A 147 -2.07 0.21 41.56
C ALA A 147 -2.66 -1.16 41.89
N THR A 148 -2.70 -2.12 40.97
CA THR A 148 -3.29 -3.47 41.19
C THR A 148 -2.25 -4.52 41.59
N ASP A 149 -0.97 -4.24 41.49
CA ASP A 149 0.13 -5.14 41.91
C ASP A 149 0.02 -5.58 43.38
N PRO A 150 -0.29 -4.69 44.37
CA PRO A 150 -0.51 -5.10 45.76
C PRO A 150 -1.70 -6.07 45.95
N TRP A 151 -2.61 -6.14 44.99
CA TRP A 151 -3.75 -7.05 45.00
C TRP A 151 -3.47 -8.38 44.29
N GLY A 152 -2.22 -8.56 43.81
CA GLY A 152 -1.80 -9.74 43.04
C GLY A 152 -2.47 -9.87 41.67
N ILE A 153 -2.82 -8.72 41.08
CA ILE A 153 -3.44 -8.62 39.75
C ILE A 153 -2.48 -7.90 38.82
N LYS A 154 -2.23 -8.47 37.69
CA LYS A 154 -1.43 -7.87 36.62
C LYS A 154 -2.33 -7.43 35.47
N VAL A 155 -2.26 -6.15 35.13
CA VAL A 155 -2.96 -5.58 33.98
C VAL A 155 -2.10 -5.71 32.73
N ASN A 156 -2.47 -6.60 31.84
CA ASN A 156 -1.71 -6.85 30.62
C ASN A 156 -1.97 -5.77 29.57
N ARG A 157 -3.23 -5.38 29.39
CA ARG A 157 -3.66 -4.43 28.36
C ARG A 157 -4.92 -3.70 28.79
N VAL A 158 -5.01 -2.43 28.42
CA VAL A 158 -6.19 -1.59 28.54
C VAL A 158 -6.51 -1.03 27.16
N GLU A 159 -7.75 -1.05 26.78
CA GLU A 159 -8.20 -0.50 25.50
C GLU A 159 -9.42 0.38 25.68
N VAL A 160 -9.36 1.56 25.09
CA VAL A 160 -10.53 2.41 24.91
C VAL A 160 -11.31 1.90 23.70
N LYS A 161 -12.55 1.48 23.93
CA LYS A 161 -13.41 0.85 22.93
C LYS A 161 -14.12 1.91 22.09
N ASN A 162 -14.99 2.71 22.70
CA ASN A 162 -15.71 3.79 22.05
C ASN A 162 -15.44 5.12 22.74
N ILE A 163 -15.38 6.17 21.96
CA ILE A 163 -15.34 7.55 22.43
C ILE A 163 -16.50 8.26 21.74
N ILE A 164 -17.52 8.62 22.50
CA ILE A 164 -18.78 9.17 21.99
C ILE A 164 -18.90 10.61 22.47
N PRO A 165 -18.60 11.60 21.63
CA PRO A 165 -18.86 12.99 21.96
C PRO A 165 -20.36 13.30 21.93
N PRO A 166 -20.80 14.46 22.45
CA PRO A 166 -22.19 14.91 22.32
C PRO A 166 -22.59 15.05 20.84
N GLU A 167 -23.87 14.79 20.57
CA GLU A 167 -24.40 14.78 19.19
C GLU A 167 -24.16 16.11 18.45
N THR A 168 -24.33 17.25 19.15
CA THR A 168 -24.07 18.58 18.58
C THR A 168 -22.62 18.77 18.12
N ILE A 169 -21.67 18.24 18.87
CA ILE A 169 -20.25 18.29 18.54
C ILE A 169 -19.95 17.33 17.37
N GLN A 170 -20.54 16.14 17.41
CA GLN A 170 -20.38 15.15 16.34
C GLN A 170 -20.87 15.70 15.00
N GLU A 171 -22.06 16.33 14.97
CA GLU A 171 -22.59 16.98 13.76
C GLU A 171 -21.68 18.11 13.25
N ALA A 172 -21.15 18.94 14.17
CA ALA A 172 -20.24 20.02 13.81
C ALA A 172 -18.93 19.48 13.18
N MET A 173 -18.35 18.44 13.80
CA MET A 173 -17.16 17.76 13.29
C MET A 173 -17.40 17.08 11.93
N GLU A 174 -18.56 16.43 11.74
CA GLU A 174 -18.93 15.85 10.46
C GLU A 174 -19.03 16.90 9.34
N LYS A 175 -19.65 18.04 9.63
CA LYS A 175 -19.74 19.17 8.68
C LYS A 175 -18.35 19.72 8.35
N GLN A 176 -17.52 19.94 9.36
CA GLN A 176 -16.14 20.41 9.18
C GLN A 176 -15.31 19.43 8.36
N MET A 177 -15.37 18.14 8.68
CA MET A 177 -14.64 17.11 7.95
C MET A 177 -15.10 16.95 6.50
N ARG A 178 -16.41 17.12 6.26
CA ARG A 178 -16.96 17.13 4.90
C ARG A 178 -16.41 18.30 4.10
N ALA A 179 -16.47 19.51 4.64
CA ALA A 179 -15.95 20.70 3.98
C ALA A 179 -14.43 20.60 3.71
N GLU A 180 -13.66 20.06 4.64
CA GLU A 180 -12.23 19.86 4.46
C GLU A 180 -11.92 18.81 3.38
N ARG A 181 -12.70 17.72 3.32
CA ARG A 181 -12.58 16.72 2.25
C ARG A 181 -12.91 17.30 0.88
N GLU A 182 -14.01 18.03 0.76
CA GLU A 182 -14.41 18.71 -0.48
C GLU A 182 -13.34 19.72 -0.94
N ARG A 183 -12.78 20.47 0.00
CA ARG A 183 -11.67 21.39 -0.30
C ARG A 183 -10.43 20.64 -0.81
N ARG A 184 -10.00 19.57 -0.13
CA ARG A 184 -8.86 18.75 -0.56
C ARG A 184 -9.11 18.09 -1.92
N GLU A 185 -10.30 17.57 -2.13
CA GLU A 185 -10.72 16.99 -3.41
C GLU A 185 -10.60 18.03 -4.54
N SER A 186 -11.13 19.24 -4.35
CA SER A 186 -11.04 20.31 -5.34
C SER A 186 -9.59 20.70 -5.66
N ILE A 187 -8.72 20.76 -4.65
CA ILE A 187 -7.29 21.04 -4.83
C ILE A 187 -6.62 19.94 -5.64
N LEU A 188 -6.83 18.66 -5.26
CA LEU A 188 -6.23 17.50 -5.94
C LEU A 188 -6.69 17.38 -7.40
N ILE A 189 -7.97 17.67 -7.66
CA ILE A 189 -8.51 17.69 -9.04
C ILE A 189 -7.82 18.80 -9.85
N ALA A 190 -7.72 20.02 -9.30
CA ALA A 190 -7.08 21.13 -9.98
C ALA A 190 -5.57 20.88 -10.23
N GLU A 191 -4.86 20.31 -9.27
CA GLU A 191 -3.47 19.90 -9.42
C GLU A 191 -3.30 18.80 -10.48
N GLY A 192 -4.18 17.79 -10.46
CA GLY A 192 -4.21 16.73 -11.45
C GLY A 192 -4.46 17.25 -12.87
N GLN A 193 -5.40 18.16 -13.03
CA GLN A 193 -5.69 18.83 -14.31
C GLN A 193 -4.49 19.65 -14.81
N LYS A 194 -3.87 20.42 -13.92
CA LYS A 194 -2.66 21.20 -14.24
C LYS A 194 -1.53 20.28 -14.70
N GLN A 195 -1.26 19.23 -13.96
CA GLN A 195 -0.18 18.29 -14.28
C GLN A 195 -0.46 17.55 -15.59
N SER A 196 -1.71 17.14 -15.80
CA SER A 196 -2.14 16.50 -17.06
C SER A 196 -1.94 17.45 -18.24
N ALA A 197 -2.36 18.73 -18.12
CA ALA A 197 -2.19 19.73 -19.17
C ALA A 197 -0.71 20.00 -19.50
N ILE A 198 0.15 20.06 -18.49
CA ILE A 198 1.61 20.21 -18.67
C ILE A 198 2.17 19.00 -19.43
N LEU A 199 1.89 17.78 -19.00
CA LEU A 199 2.37 16.55 -19.64
C LEU A 199 1.89 16.42 -21.09
N VAL A 200 0.64 16.78 -21.36
CA VAL A 200 0.08 16.81 -22.73
C VAL A 200 0.82 17.85 -23.61
N ALA A 201 1.08 19.04 -23.05
CA ALA A 201 1.80 20.09 -23.78
C ALA A 201 3.27 19.70 -24.04
N GLU A 202 3.95 19.11 -23.08
CA GLU A 202 5.30 18.59 -23.22
C GLU A 202 5.37 17.43 -24.25
N GLY A 203 4.39 16.53 -24.19
CA GLY A 203 4.25 15.45 -25.18
C GLY A 203 4.06 15.95 -26.61
N LYS A 204 3.18 16.95 -26.78
CA LYS A 204 2.98 17.60 -28.10
C LYS A 204 4.25 18.31 -28.58
N LYS A 205 4.93 19.03 -27.71
CA LYS A 205 6.21 19.68 -28.03
C LYS A 205 7.26 18.65 -28.47
N ALA A 206 7.42 17.57 -27.71
CA ALA A 206 8.37 16.50 -28.05
C ALA A 206 8.02 15.83 -29.38
N ALA A 207 6.75 15.56 -29.64
CA ALA A 207 6.28 14.98 -30.90
C ALA A 207 6.59 15.91 -32.10
N MET A 208 6.31 17.22 -31.98
CA MET A 208 6.63 18.19 -33.04
C MET A 208 8.14 18.29 -33.33
N ILE A 209 8.97 18.23 -32.30
CA ILE A 209 10.43 18.27 -32.48
C ILE A 209 10.90 17.02 -33.22
N LEU A 210 10.44 15.84 -32.77
CA LEU A 210 10.79 14.57 -33.42
C LEU A 210 10.32 14.48 -34.88
N GLU A 211 9.12 14.99 -35.16
CA GLU A 211 8.59 15.07 -36.53
C GLU A 211 9.44 15.98 -37.41
N ALA A 212 9.79 17.19 -36.93
CA ALA A 212 10.67 18.10 -37.66
C ALA A 212 12.10 17.55 -37.87
N GLU A 213 12.63 16.85 -36.88
CA GLU A 213 13.93 16.17 -37.00
C GLU A 213 13.87 15.04 -38.03
N ALA A 214 12.82 14.25 -38.03
CA ALA A 214 12.61 13.16 -38.98
C ALA A 214 12.44 13.70 -40.40
N GLU A 215 11.68 14.76 -40.61
CA GLU A 215 11.55 15.43 -41.94
C GLU A 215 12.89 15.96 -42.45
N LYS A 216 13.65 16.62 -41.55
CA LYS A 216 14.98 17.12 -41.88
C LYS A 216 15.91 15.97 -42.29
N GLU A 217 15.97 14.90 -41.54
CA GLU A 217 16.82 13.74 -41.82
C GLU A 217 16.39 13.06 -43.12
N ALA A 218 15.10 12.89 -43.33
CA ALA A 218 14.57 12.34 -44.59
C ALA A 218 14.94 13.21 -45.81
N ALA A 219 14.83 14.54 -45.68
CA ALA A 219 15.21 15.49 -46.74
C ALA A 219 16.72 15.41 -47.04
N ILE A 220 17.57 15.36 -46.02
CA ILE A 220 19.04 15.22 -46.18
C ILE A 220 19.36 13.89 -46.87
N ARG A 221 18.82 12.77 -46.41
CA ARG A 221 19.07 11.45 -47.01
C ARG A 221 18.60 11.36 -48.46
N LYS A 222 17.47 12.02 -48.77
CA LYS A 222 16.98 12.10 -50.15
C LYS A 222 17.89 12.91 -51.02
N ALA A 223 18.34 14.09 -50.55
CA ALA A 223 19.30 14.93 -51.31
C ALA A 223 20.67 14.25 -51.50
N GLU A 224 21.17 13.55 -50.48
CA GLU A 224 22.39 12.76 -50.58
C GLU A 224 22.25 11.61 -51.61
N GLY A 225 21.11 10.91 -51.58
CA GLY A 225 20.82 9.86 -52.56
C GLY A 225 20.72 10.38 -53.97
N GLU A 226 20.06 11.52 -54.17
CA GLU A 226 19.98 12.19 -55.50
C GLU A 226 21.37 12.66 -55.97
N ALA A 227 22.18 13.25 -55.09
CA ALA A 227 23.54 13.66 -55.40
C ALA A 227 24.44 12.45 -55.79
N GLN A 228 24.35 11.35 -55.04
CA GLN A 228 25.08 10.12 -55.38
C GLN A 228 24.61 9.50 -56.71
N ALA A 229 23.32 9.52 -56.98
CA ALA A 229 22.76 9.03 -58.25
C ALA A 229 23.26 9.87 -59.42
N ILE A 230 23.27 11.21 -59.28
CA ILE A 230 23.83 12.12 -60.33
C ILE A 230 25.31 11.89 -60.51
N LEU A 231 26.09 11.77 -59.42
CA LEU A 231 27.55 11.48 -59.56
C LEU A 231 27.80 10.13 -60.24
N ALA A 232 27.05 9.08 -59.85
CA ALA A 232 27.16 7.76 -60.47
C ALA A 232 26.84 7.80 -61.99
N LEU A 233 25.82 8.57 -62.37
CA LEU A 233 25.44 8.76 -63.77
C LEU A 233 26.49 9.53 -64.52
N GLN A 234 27.06 10.61 -63.96
CA GLN A 234 28.10 11.41 -64.56
C GLN A 234 29.44 10.64 -64.72
N THR A 235 29.79 9.84 -63.67
CA THR A 235 31.00 8.99 -63.80
C THR A 235 30.80 7.91 -64.84
N ALA A 236 29.64 7.25 -64.88
CA ALA A 236 29.34 6.25 -65.92
C ALA A 236 29.34 6.87 -67.34
N THR A 237 28.83 8.09 -67.54
CA THR A 237 28.85 8.80 -68.80
C THR A 237 30.29 9.23 -69.21
N ALA A 238 31.07 9.71 -68.23
CA ALA A 238 32.46 10.07 -68.45
C ALA A 238 33.31 8.85 -68.84
N GLU A 239 33.18 7.73 -68.16
CA GLU A 239 33.84 6.47 -68.54
C GLU A 239 33.37 5.96 -69.90
N GLY A 240 32.09 6.09 -70.19
CA GLY A 240 31.54 5.77 -71.53
C GLY A 240 32.17 6.61 -72.64
N LEU A 241 32.29 7.92 -72.40
CA LEU A 241 32.94 8.84 -73.34
C LEU A 241 34.46 8.58 -73.50
N GLU A 242 35.17 8.27 -72.40
CA GLU A 242 36.59 7.87 -72.47
C GLU A 242 36.78 6.59 -73.27
N ARG A 243 35.94 5.58 -73.09
CA ARG A 243 36.00 4.33 -73.90
C ARG A 243 35.72 4.58 -75.38
N ILE A 244 34.76 5.46 -75.71
CA ILE A 244 34.49 5.85 -77.11
C ILE A 244 35.66 6.58 -77.69
N LYS A 245 36.31 7.48 -76.93
CA LYS A 245 37.53 8.23 -77.41
C LYS A 245 38.72 7.29 -77.61
N ALA A 246 38.91 6.28 -76.78
CA ALA A 246 39.98 5.30 -76.84
C ALA A 246 39.90 4.42 -78.11
N VAL A 247 38.73 4.18 -78.66
CA VAL A 247 38.51 3.35 -79.86
C VAL A 247 38.70 4.14 -81.14
N GLN A 248 39.02 5.45 -81.13
CA GLN A 248 39.12 6.35 -82.30
C GLN A 248 37.93 6.15 -83.24
N PRO A 249 36.79 6.67 -82.96
CA PRO A 249 35.55 6.41 -83.70
C PRO A 249 35.63 6.87 -85.15
N ASP A 250 35.32 5.96 -86.04
CA ASP A 250 35.22 6.22 -87.48
C ASP A 250 33.96 7.12 -87.71
N GLU A 251 34.04 7.88 -88.84
CA GLU A 251 32.98 8.84 -89.23
C GLU A 251 31.58 8.18 -89.27
N GLY A 252 31.52 6.88 -89.61
CA GLY A 252 30.32 6.05 -89.60
C GLY A 252 29.70 5.87 -88.14
N LEU A 253 30.52 5.68 -87.11
CA LEU A 253 30.09 5.51 -85.73
C LEU A 253 29.59 6.82 -85.16
N ILE A 254 30.18 7.96 -85.51
CA ILE A 254 29.73 9.29 -85.13
C ILE A 254 28.35 9.57 -85.72
N ARG A 255 28.11 9.23 -86.98
CA ARG A 255 26.80 9.35 -87.60
C ARG A 255 25.71 8.47 -86.97
N LEU A 256 26.06 7.23 -86.57
CA LEU A 256 25.14 6.33 -85.90
C LEU A 256 24.74 6.88 -84.54
N ARG A 257 25.71 7.40 -83.74
CA ARG A 257 25.43 8.01 -82.44
C ARG A 257 24.61 9.31 -82.56
N SER A 258 24.80 10.09 -83.60
CA SER A 258 23.97 11.27 -83.81
C SER A 258 22.52 10.92 -84.17
N LEU A 259 22.30 9.79 -84.86
CA LEU A 259 20.94 9.26 -85.11
C LEU A 259 20.29 8.74 -83.83
N GLU A 260 21.03 8.00 -82.96
CA GLU A 260 20.54 7.55 -81.65
C GLU A 260 20.19 8.75 -80.75
N ALA A 261 21.00 9.82 -80.79
CA ALA A 261 20.71 11.03 -80.00
C ALA A 261 19.46 11.75 -80.54
N LEU A 262 19.26 11.74 -81.84
CA LEU A 262 18.08 12.32 -82.49
C LEU A 262 16.80 11.50 -82.15
N GLU A 263 16.89 10.18 -82.08
CA GLU A 263 15.81 9.27 -81.68
C GLU A 263 15.36 9.56 -80.22
N LYS A 264 16.36 9.72 -79.34
CA LYS A 264 16.04 10.10 -77.93
C LYS A 264 15.39 11.47 -77.77
N VAL A 265 15.77 12.43 -78.67
CA VAL A 265 15.17 13.75 -78.71
C VAL A 265 13.77 13.69 -79.32
N ALA A 266 13.55 12.82 -80.31
CA ALA A 266 12.25 12.63 -80.93
C ALA A 266 11.22 11.91 -80.02
N ASP A 267 11.71 11.05 -79.12
CA ASP A 267 10.88 10.32 -78.15
C ASP A 267 10.54 11.17 -76.87
N GLY A 268 11.12 12.36 -76.76
CA GLY A 268 10.82 13.32 -75.68
C GLY A 268 9.50 14.07 -75.89
N GLN A 269 8.71 14.23 -74.83
CA GLN A 269 7.43 14.92 -74.85
C GLN A 269 7.50 16.46 -75.17
N SER A 270 8.56 16.97 -75.76
CA SER A 270 8.75 18.39 -76.00
C SER A 270 8.33 18.80 -77.41
N THR A 271 7.39 19.71 -77.57
CA THR A 271 6.85 20.19 -78.86
C THR A 271 7.71 21.23 -79.55
N LYS A 272 8.87 21.59 -79.01
CA LYS A 272 9.82 22.54 -79.66
C LYS A 272 11.18 21.92 -79.80
N LEU A 273 11.54 21.59 -81.02
CA LEU A 273 12.88 21.11 -81.40
C LEU A 273 13.70 22.29 -81.97
N ILE A 274 14.75 22.69 -81.28
CA ILE A 274 15.71 23.67 -81.77
C ILE A 274 16.91 22.86 -82.34
N ILE A 275 17.00 22.78 -83.66
CA ILE A 275 18.10 22.04 -84.31
C ILE A 275 19.18 23.09 -84.63
N PRO A 276 20.44 22.91 -84.13
CA PRO A 276 21.55 23.76 -84.51
C PRO A 276 21.84 23.62 -86.01
N SER A 277 22.26 24.74 -86.64
CA SER A 277 22.46 24.88 -88.09
C SER A 277 23.45 23.84 -88.69
N ASP A 278 24.37 23.35 -87.91
CA ASP A 278 25.38 22.36 -88.32
C ASP A 278 24.84 20.93 -88.57
N LEU A 279 23.60 20.66 -88.16
CA LEU A 279 22.94 19.38 -88.34
C LEU A 279 21.85 19.42 -89.42
N GLN A 280 21.65 20.52 -90.11
CA GLN A 280 20.62 20.65 -91.14
C GLN A 280 20.87 19.69 -92.33
N GLY A 281 22.13 19.30 -92.61
CA GLY A 281 22.42 18.29 -93.61
C GLY A 281 21.90 16.89 -93.31
N LEU A 282 21.79 16.53 -92.03
CA LEU A 282 21.24 15.24 -91.57
C LEU A 282 19.68 15.26 -91.45
N ALA A 283 19.09 16.38 -91.11
CA ALA A 283 17.65 16.53 -91.06
C ALA A 283 16.96 16.36 -92.41
N GLY A 284 17.66 16.75 -93.50
CA GLY A 284 17.18 16.53 -94.85
C GLY A 284 17.07 15.04 -95.26
N ILE A 285 17.90 14.18 -94.72
CA ILE A 285 17.90 12.74 -94.96
C ILE A 285 16.74 12.08 -94.22
N VAL A 286 16.36 12.56 -93.00
CA VAL A 286 15.29 12.01 -92.19
C VAL A 286 13.92 12.39 -92.76
N THR A 287 13.76 13.60 -93.32
CA THR A 287 12.50 14.01 -93.98
C THR A 287 12.26 13.23 -95.26
N THR A 288 13.29 12.95 -96.09
CA THR A 288 13.14 12.12 -97.25
C THR A 288 12.89 10.63 -96.92
N ALA A 289 13.44 10.11 -95.85
CA ALA A 289 13.16 8.75 -95.38
C ALA A 289 11.73 8.60 -94.79
N SER A 290 11.20 9.64 -94.10
CA SER A 290 9.85 9.64 -93.61
C SER A 290 8.74 9.79 -94.69
N GLU A 291 9.06 10.42 -95.81
CA GLU A 291 8.16 10.48 -96.99
C GLU A 291 8.15 9.17 -97.77
N LEU A 292 9.22 8.42 -97.74
CA LEU A 292 9.30 7.08 -98.39
C LEU A 292 8.61 5.99 -97.57
N LEU A 293 8.47 6.15 -96.27
CA LEU A 293 7.76 5.24 -95.38
C LEU A 293 6.25 5.51 -95.22
N LYS A 294 5.74 6.56 -95.89
CA LYS A 294 4.34 6.94 -95.95
C LYS A 294 3.62 6.54 -97.24
N LYS A 295 4.16 5.55 -97.93
CA LYS A 295 3.51 4.96 -99.12
C LYS A 295 3.17 3.49 -98.85
#